data_7972817a12b2e62d90d1fd5084f86dc3
#
_entry.id   7972817a12b2e62d90d1fd5084f86dc3
#
_cell.length_a   1.000
_cell.length_b   1.000
_cell.length_c   1.000
_cell.angle_alpha   90.00
_cell.angle_beta   90.00
_cell.angle_gamma   90.00
#
_symmetry.space_group_name_H-M   'P 1'
#
loop_
_entity.id
_entity.type
_entity.pdbx_description
1 polymer ?
#
loop_
_entity_poly.entity_id
_entity_poly.type
_entity_poly.pdbx_seq_one_letter_code
_entity_poly.pdbx_strand_id
1 'polypeptide(L)'
;IYTGEDTLSLHDALPILTDKFRGRRRRLSLHTKIVLITTSALILIGAVCIFFMEKHNVLVGVSLKTAVLISFFQSVVARTAGFSTVDIGVLTNSSILLLLFLMFVGASPGSTGGGVKNTSFAILCLLIVNRMRGNENVNIANRTIPSELVDRTISIIFASVIIIGVITGALLLFSTSEGATLAKRTEFVEYIFETFSAFGTVGLSMGVTPRLNDMQKYMIILMMFIGRVGPLTLAFAWYSHRKKSITYAEETIMVG
;
A
#
# COMPACT_ATOMS: atom_id res chain seq x y z
N ILE A 1 -6.16 5.97 23.10
CA ILE A 1 -5.27 7.13 23.38
C ILE A 1 -3.90 6.70 22.87
N TYR A 2 -3.50 7.14 21.68
CA TYR A 2 -2.12 7.02 21.21
C TYR A 2 -1.30 8.01 22.04
N THR A 3 -0.52 7.52 22.96
CA THR A 3 0.58 8.29 23.54
C THR A 3 1.59 8.49 22.41
N GLY A 4 1.97 9.74 22.14
CA GLY A 4 2.77 10.15 20.97
C GLY A 4 4.22 9.66 20.92
N GLU A 5 4.52 8.50 21.51
CA GLU A 5 5.88 7.94 21.59
C GLU A 5 6.22 6.90 20.53
N ASP A 6 5.23 6.44 19.73
CA ASP A 6 5.44 5.31 18.82
C ASP A 6 5.46 5.66 17.33
N THR A 7 5.31 6.92 16.95
CA THR A 7 5.39 7.33 15.56
C THR A 7 6.83 7.71 15.19
N LEU A 8 7.43 7.00 14.22
CA LEU A 8 8.68 7.42 13.57
C LEU A 8 8.43 8.72 12.79
N SER A 9 8.41 9.83 13.51
CA SER A 9 8.48 11.15 12.90
C SER A 9 9.94 11.44 12.47
N LEU A 10 10.14 12.45 11.64
CA LEU A 10 11.48 12.93 11.30
C LEU A 10 12.27 13.27 12.58
N HIS A 11 11.58 13.71 13.64
CA HIS A 11 12.12 13.96 14.97
C HIS A 11 12.67 12.71 15.67
N ASP A 12 12.12 11.51 15.38
CA ASP A 12 12.57 10.26 15.98
C ASP A 12 13.68 9.59 15.15
N ALA A 13 13.70 9.81 13.84
CA ALA A 13 14.76 9.31 12.96
C ALA A 13 16.10 10.03 13.18
N LEU A 14 16.08 11.34 13.42
CA LEU A 14 17.27 12.15 13.67
C LEU A 14 18.04 11.71 14.92
N PRO A 15 17.42 11.50 16.11
CA PRO A 15 18.13 10.97 17.28
C PRO A 15 18.69 9.56 17.08
N ILE A 16 17.98 8.68 16.33
CA ILE A 16 18.48 7.33 16.03
C ILE A 16 19.75 7.39 15.18
N LEU A 17 19.76 8.26 14.18
CA LEU A 17 20.91 8.47 13.32
C LEU A 17 22.08 9.12 14.09
N THR A 18 21.79 10.16 14.89
CA THR A 18 22.82 10.85 15.68
C THR A 18 23.40 9.97 16.78
N ASP A 19 22.59 9.15 17.47
CA ASP A 19 23.06 8.19 18.48
C ASP A 19 23.91 7.07 17.86
N LYS A 20 23.60 6.64 16.64
CA LYS A 20 24.42 5.70 15.87
C LYS A 20 25.77 6.30 15.49
N PHE A 21 25.81 7.57 15.06
CA PHE A 21 27.06 8.30 14.77
C PHE A 21 27.88 8.57 16.05
N ARG A 22 27.24 8.71 17.21
CA ARG A 22 27.89 8.90 18.52
C ARG A 22 28.27 7.59 19.23
N GLY A 23 28.13 6.44 18.55
CA GLY A 23 28.52 5.13 19.10
C GLY A 23 27.62 4.60 20.23
N ARG A 24 26.49 5.26 20.55
CA ARG A 24 25.53 4.78 21.53
C ARG A 24 24.65 3.71 20.92
N ARG A 25 24.81 2.46 21.33
CA ARG A 25 23.96 1.32 20.92
C ARG A 25 22.57 1.40 21.59
N ARG A 26 21.70 2.28 21.15
CA ARG A 26 20.28 2.17 21.49
C ARG A 26 19.67 0.98 20.74
N ARG A 27 18.97 0.10 21.46
CA ARG A 27 18.23 -1.01 20.82
C ARG A 27 17.05 -0.42 20.04
N LEU A 28 17.02 -0.65 18.73
CA LEU A 28 15.89 -0.26 17.88
C LEU A 28 14.61 -0.88 18.43
N SER A 29 13.52 -0.09 18.47
CA SER A 29 12.20 -0.58 18.85
C SER A 29 11.74 -1.69 17.89
N LEU A 30 10.85 -2.56 18.32
CA LEU A 30 10.27 -3.60 17.47
C LEU A 30 9.58 -2.97 16.25
N HIS A 31 8.85 -1.88 16.46
CA HIS A 31 8.19 -1.10 15.40
C HIS A 31 9.20 -0.65 14.33
N THR A 32 10.29 -0.01 14.72
CA THR A 32 11.34 0.44 13.80
C THR A 32 11.94 -0.72 12.99
N LYS A 33 12.19 -1.87 13.63
CA LYS A 33 12.71 -3.05 12.94
C LYS A 33 11.74 -3.57 11.89
N ILE A 34 10.45 -3.69 12.24
CA ILE A 34 9.41 -4.14 11.30
C ILE A 34 9.36 -3.19 10.10
N VAL A 35 9.30 -1.88 10.34
CA VAL A 35 9.23 -0.88 9.28
C VAL A 35 10.45 -0.97 8.36
N LEU A 36 11.65 -1.00 8.90
CA LEU A 36 12.89 -1.04 8.09
C LEU A 36 12.99 -2.34 7.27
N ILE A 37 12.74 -3.48 7.89
CA ILE A 37 12.82 -4.79 7.22
C ILE A 37 11.78 -4.85 6.09
N THR A 38 10.52 -4.49 6.37
CA THR A 38 9.44 -4.56 5.39
C THR A 38 9.67 -3.57 4.25
N THR A 39 10.11 -2.33 4.55
CA THR A 39 10.41 -1.34 3.53
C THR A 39 11.54 -1.80 2.62
N SER A 40 12.67 -2.24 3.20
CA SER A 40 13.81 -2.71 2.42
C SER A 40 13.47 -3.95 1.59
N ALA A 41 12.73 -4.90 2.17
CA ALA A 41 12.29 -6.08 1.47
C ALA A 41 11.40 -5.75 0.26
N LEU A 42 10.39 -4.88 0.44
CA LEU A 42 9.50 -4.48 -0.64
C LEU A 42 10.25 -3.74 -1.77
N ILE A 43 11.18 -2.85 -1.43
CA ILE A 43 11.97 -2.13 -2.43
C ILE A 43 12.87 -3.10 -3.20
N LEU A 44 13.61 -3.96 -2.51
CA LEU A 44 14.54 -4.88 -3.14
C LEU A 44 13.82 -5.94 -3.99
N ILE A 45 12.77 -6.56 -3.44
CA ILE A 45 11.97 -7.54 -4.19
C ILE A 45 11.29 -6.86 -5.38
N GLY A 46 10.71 -5.68 -5.19
CA GLY A 46 10.10 -4.91 -6.27
C GLY A 46 11.09 -4.58 -7.39
N ALA A 47 12.29 -4.11 -7.05
CA ALA A 47 13.34 -3.80 -8.03
C ALA A 47 13.79 -5.04 -8.81
N VAL A 48 14.01 -6.16 -8.11
CA VAL A 48 14.41 -7.42 -8.75
C VAL A 48 13.30 -7.93 -9.68
N CYS A 49 12.05 -7.92 -9.24
CA CYS A 49 10.92 -8.35 -10.07
C CYS A 49 10.77 -7.47 -11.31
N ILE A 50 10.80 -6.13 -11.17
CA ILE A 50 10.72 -5.22 -12.32
C ILE A 50 11.87 -5.47 -13.30
N PHE A 51 13.10 -5.67 -12.80
CA PHE A 51 14.24 -5.97 -13.66
C PHE A 51 14.01 -7.21 -14.52
N PHE A 52 13.53 -8.30 -13.94
CA PHE A 52 13.27 -9.53 -14.69
C PHE A 52 12.07 -9.42 -15.63
N MET A 53 11.00 -8.74 -15.23
CA MET A 53 9.79 -8.57 -16.02
C MET A 53 10.00 -7.65 -17.23
N GLU A 54 10.82 -6.60 -17.08
CA GLU A 54 11.06 -5.60 -18.13
C GLU A 54 12.33 -5.85 -18.95
N LYS A 55 13.08 -6.91 -18.66
CA LYS A 55 14.33 -7.25 -19.35
C LYS A 55 14.19 -7.34 -20.86
N HIS A 56 13.05 -7.82 -21.35
CA HIS A 56 12.75 -7.99 -22.78
C HIS A 56 11.80 -6.92 -23.33
N ASN A 57 11.50 -5.87 -22.56
CA ASN A 57 10.63 -4.77 -22.95
C ASN A 57 11.38 -3.44 -22.81
N VAL A 58 11.10 -2.66 -21.80
CA VAL A 58 11.64 -1.28 -21.61
C VAL A 58 13.16 -1.28 -21.37
N LEU A 59 13.72 -2.36 -20.86
CA LEU A 59 15.16 -2.46 -20.57
C LEU A 59 15.99 -2.99 -21.76
N VAL A 60 15.39 -3.21 -22.92
CA VAL A 60 16.10 -3.63 -24.13
C VAL A 60 17.02 -2.52 -24.63
N GLY A 61 18.28 -2.86 -24.92
CA GLY A 61 19.29 -1.91 -25.41
C GLY A 61 19.86 -0.97 -24.36
N VAL A 62 19.45 -1.09 -23.10
CA VAL A 62 19.95 -0.27 -21.98
C VAL A 62 21.12 -0.99 -21.30
N SER A 63 22.14 -0.22 -20.85
CA SER A 63 23.26 -0.79 -20.10
C SER A 63 22.78 -1.45 -18.80
N LEU A 64 23.44 -2.54 -18.36
CA LEU A 64 23.07 -3.25 -17.14
C LEU A 64 22.97 -2.31 -15.92
N LYS A 65 23.91 -1.38 -15.78
CA LYS A 65 23.91 -0.38 -14.71
C LYS A 65 22.63 0.48 -14.74
N THR A 66 22.27 0.98 -15.91
CA THR A 66 21.08 1.82 -16.09
C THR A 66 19.80 1.00 -15.88
N ALA A 67 19.75 -0.24 -16.37
CA ALA A 67 18.61 -1.15 -16.17
C ALA A 67 18.33 -1.41 -14.67
N VAL A 68 19.38 -1.68 -13.89
CA VAL A 68 19.27 -1.84 -12.42
C VAL A 68 18.78 -0.55 -11.75
N LEU A 69 19.30 0.60 -12.17
CA LEU A 69 18.89 1.91 -11.62
C LEU A 69 17.42 2.22 -11.94
N ILE A 70 16.96 1.97 -13.18
CA ILE A 70 15.56 2.17 -13.58
C ILE A 70 14.65 1.26 -12.73
N SER A 71 14.98 -0.02 -12.60
CA SER A 71 14.18 -0.98 -11.85
C SER A 71 14.09 -0.62 -10.37
N PHE A 72 15.22 -0.21 -9.78
CA PHE A 72 15.27 0.25 -8.40
C PHE A 72 14.48 1.55 -8.20
N PHE A 73 14.66 2.51 -9.11
CA PHE A 73 13.93 3.77 -9.09
C PHE A 73 12.42 3.54 -9.15
N GLN A 74 11.97 2.70 -10.11
CA GLN A 74 10.53 2.40 -10.28
C GLN A 74 9.93 1.72 -9.04
N SER A 75 10.68 0.83 -8.38
CA SER A 75 10.24 0.20 -7.12
C SER A 75 10.12 1.21 -5.97
N VAL A 76 11.03 2.18 -5.88
CA VAL A 76 10.98 3.23 -4.86
C VAL A 76 9.83 4.19 -5.13
N VAL A 77 9.65 4.62 -6.39
CA VAL A 77 8.64 5.62 -6.78
C VAL A 77 7.22 5.11 -6.55
N ALA A 78 6.97 3.83 -6.75
CA ALA A 78 5.68 3.20 -6.45
C ALA A 78 5.25 3.39 -4.97
N ARG A 79 6.16 3.84 -4.11
CA ARG A 79 5.92 4.09 -2.69
C ARG A 79 5.80 5.58 -2.36
N THR A 80 4.86 6.26 -3.03
CA THR A 80 4.43 7.64 -2.77
C THR A 80 5.41 8.75 -3.19
N ALA A 81 6.29 8.51 -4.19
CA ALA A 81 7.17 9.55 -4.72
C ALA A 81 6.63 10.22 -5.99
N GLY A 82 5.88 9.51 -6.84
CA GLY A 82 5.12 10.07 -7.95
C GLY A 82 5.91 10.50 -9.18
N PHE A 83 7.19 10.22 -9.25
CA PHE A 83 8.01 10.51 -10.42
C PHE A 83 8.08 9.31 -11.36
N SER A 84 8.20 9.53 -12.65
CA SER A 84 8.43 8.43 -13.60
C SER A 84 9.60 8.75 -14.51
N THR A 85 10.49 7.77 -14.67
CA THR A 85 11.59 7.81 -15.67
C THR A 85 11.25 7.03 -16.92
N VAL A 86 10.12 6.30 -16.88
CA VAL A 86 9.64 5.43 -17.95
C VAL A 86 8.14 5.68 -18.11
N ASP A 87 7.64 5.65 -19.32
CA ASP A 87 6.20 5.67 -19.54
C ASP A 87 5.57 4.40 -18.95
N ILE A 88 4.62 4.59 -18.02
CA ILE A 88 3.95 3.48 -17.34
C ILE A 88 3.07 2.68 -18.31
N GLY A 89 2.52 3.34 -19.34
CA GLY A 89 1.66 2.70 -20.35
C GLY A 89 2.36 1.67 -21.22
N VAL A 90 3.71 1.70 -21.31
CA VAL A 90 4.49 0.72 -22.10
C VAL A 90 5.02 -0.45 -21.28
N LEU A 91 4.79 -0.46 -19.97
CA LEU A 91 5.20 -1.56 -19.09
C LEU A 91 4.39 -2.84 -19.37
N THR A 92 5.00 -3.98 -19.09
CA THR A 92 4.30 -5.27 -19.16
C THR A 92 3.16 -5.35 -18.13
N ASN A 93 2.11 -6.11 -18.44
CA ASN A 93 0.99 -6.33 -17.52
C ASN A 93 1.45 -6.91 -16.16
N SER A 94 2.50 -7.72 -16.17
CA SER A 94 3.11 -8.27 -14.96
C SER A 94 3.71 -7.17 -14.09
N SER A 95 4.42 -6.21 -14.69
CA SER A 95 4.98 -5.05 -14.01
C SER A 95 3.89 -4.12 -13.48
N ILE A 96 2.81 -3.92 -14.25
CA ILE A 96 1.65 -3.15 -13.82
C ILE A 96 1.02 -3.79 -12.57
N LEU A 97 0.80 -5.10 -12.58
CA LEU A 97 0.26 -5.83 -11.42
C LEU A 97 1.16 -5.69 -10.18
N LEU A 98 2.47 -5.79 -10.37
CA LEU A 98 3.44 -5.59 -9.28
C LEU A 98 3.40 -4.15 -8.74
N LEU A 99 3.30 -3.16 -9.64
CA LEU A 99 3.17 -1.75 -9.24
C LEU A 99 1.89 -1.50 -8.46
N LEU A 100 0.74 -2.07 -8.88
CA LEU A 100 -0.51 -2.00 -8.14
C LEU A 100 -0.34 -2.51 -6.70
N PHE A 101 0.34 -3.66 -6.54
CA PHE A 101 0.64 -4.21 -5.22
C PHE A 101 1.55 -3.29 -4.39
N LEU A 102 2.63 -2.76 -4.98
CA LEU A 102 3.55 -1.84 -4.29
C LEU A 102 2.87 -0.52 -3.91
N MET A 103 1.98 0.02 -4.76
CA MET A 103 1.20 1.22 -4.48
C MET A 103 0.16 1.00 -3.37
N PHE A 104 -0.44 -0.20 -3.32
CA PHE A 104 -1.36 -0.57 -2.25
C PHE A 104 -0.69 -0.59 -0.88
N VAL A 105 0.53 -1.13 -0.81
CA VAL A 105 1.35 -1.10 0.42
C VAL A 105 2.07 0.24 0.51
N GLY A 106 1.40 1.20 1.10
CA GLY A 106 1.87 2.58 1.23
C GLY A 106 3.02 2.77 2.22
N ALA A 107 3.14 3.97 2.72
CA ALA A 107 4.24 4.39 3.57
C ALA A 107 4.11 3.95 5.04
N SER A 108 5.15 4.21 5.83
CA SER A 108 5.20 3.92 7.26
C SER A 108 4.16 4.72 8.06
N PRO A 109 3.69 4.22 9.20
CA PRO A 109 2.88 5.02 10.13
C PRO A 109 3.61 6.31 10.53
N GLY A 110 2.84 7.41 10.66
CA GLY A 110 3.42 8.72 10.95
C GLY A 110 4.01 9.46 9.75
N SER A 111 4.10 8.82 8.57
CA SER A 111 4.49 9.49 7.33
C SER A 111 3.29 10.13 6.64
N THR A 112 3.59 11.05 5.70
CA THR A 112 2.59 11.73 4.88
C THR A 112 2.02 10.88 3.74
N GLY A 113 2.54 9.68 3.47
CA GLY A 113 2.06 8.80 2.41
C GLY A 113 0.73 8.14 2.73
N GLY A 114 -0.11 7.94 1.70
CA GLY A 114 -1.39 7.24 1.77
C GLY A 114 -1.27 5.72 1.72
N GLY A 115 -2.39 5.06 1.40
CA GLY A 115 -2.44 3.61 1.25
C GLY A 115 -2.47 2.84 2.57
N VAL A 116 -2.47 1.51 2.46
CA VAL A 116 -2.35 0.62 3.62
C VAL A 116 -0.96 0.76 4.22
N LYS A 117 -0.88 1.06 5.50
CA LYS A 117 0.42 1.28 6.15
C LYS A 117 1.31 0.03 6.12
N ASN A 118 2.59 0.25 5.91
CA ASN A 118 3.61 -0.80 5.83
C ASN A 118 3.58 -1.78 7.02
N THR A 119 3.32 -1.26 8.24
CA THR A 119 3.17 -2.08 9.45
C THR A 119 1.93 -2.96 9.40
N SER A 120 0.80 -2.47 8.84
CA SER A 120 -0.41 -3.27 8.65
C SER A 120 -0.14 -4.44 7.70
N PHE A 121 0.56 -4.19 6.60
CA PHE A 121 0.99 -5.26 5.70
C PHE A 121 1.92 -6.27 6.38
N ALA A 122 2.90 -5.80 7.17
CA ALA A 122 3.79 -6.66 7.92
C ALA A 122 3.06 -7.54 8.94
N ILE A 123 2.09 -6.97 9.67
CA ILE A 123 1.25 -7.72 10.63
C ILE A 123 0.43 -8.79 9.91
N LEU A 124 -0.15 -8.48 8.73
CA LEU A 124 -0.87 -9.47 7.93
C LEU A 124 0.03 -10.63 7.50
N CYS A 125 1.23 -10.34 6.99
CA CYS A 125 2.21 -11.38 6.62
C CYS A 125 2.59 -12.24 7.83
N LEU A 126 2.83 -11.62 8.99
CA LEU A 126 3.14 -12.33 10.23
C LEU A 126 1.97 -13.19 10.70
N LEU A 127 0.74 -12.69 10.60
CA LEU A 127 -0.47 -13.46 10.93
C LEU A 127 -0.54 -14.72 10.07
N ILE A 128 -0.40 -14.60 8.75
CA ILE A 128 -0.42 -15.74 7.83
C ILE A 128 0.66 -16.75 8.21
N VAL A 129 1.91 -16.30 8.39
CA VAL A 129 3.02 -17.20 8.73
C VAL A 129 2.82 -17.89 10.08
N ASN A 130 2.33 -17.16 11.12
CA ASN A 130 2.08 -17.76 12.43
C ASN A 130 0.93 -18.77 12.37
N ARG A 131 -0.15 -18.47 11.63
CA ARG A 131 -1.27 -19.42 11.44
C ARG A 131 -0.84 -20.68 10.69
N MET A 132 -0.02 -20.56 9.63
CA MET A 132 0.55 -21.72 8.92
C MET A 132 1.46 -22.57 9.81
N ARG A 133 2.04 -21.99 10.86
CA ARG A 133 2.84 -22.71 11.88
C ARG A 133 2.01 -23.27 13.03
N GLY A 134 0.70 -23.14 13.00
CA GLY A 134 -0.21 -23.62 14.05
C GLY A 134 -0.23 -22.75 15.31
N ASN A 135 0.31 -21.54 15.27
CA ASN A 135 0.29 -20.63 16.42
C ASN A 135 -1.03 -19.84 16.45
N GLU A 136 -1.70 -19.80 17.60
CA GLU A 136 -2.89 -18.99 17.79
C GLU A 136 -2.58 -17.48 17.84
N ASN A 137 -1.45 -17.12 18.41
CA ASN A 137 -1.02 -15.74 18.59
C ASN A 137 0.01 -15.31 17.55
N VAL A 138 -0.01 -14.03 17.16
CA VAL A 138 1.00 -13.44 16.28
C VAL A 138 2.24 -13.08 17.10
N ASN A 139 3.25 -13.93 17.02
CA ASN A 139 4.50 -13.76 17.76
C ASN A 139 5.63 -13.29 16.83
N ILE A 140 6.42 -12.31 17.29
CA ILE A 140 7.61 -11.81 16.63
C ILE A 140 8.68 -11.39 17.65
N ALA A 141 9.92 -11.83 17.47
CA ALA A 141 11.08 -11.46 18.30
C ALA A 141 10.80 -11.55 19.82
N ASN A 142 10.20 -12.66 20.29
CA ASN A 142 9.81 -12.92 21.67
C ASN A 142 8.78 -11.92 22.25
N ARG A 143 7.94 -11.35 21.39
CA ARG A 143 6.81 -10.49 21.78
C ARG A 143 5.57 -10.93 21.05
N THR A 144 4.42 -10.82 21.70
CA THR A 144 3.09 -11.09 21.11
C THR A 144 2.43 -9.79 20.70
N ILE A 145 1.86 -9.77 19.49
CA ILE A 145 1.05 -8.63 19.01
C ILE A 145 -0.37 -8.80 19.55
N PRO A 146 -0.96 -7.78 20.19
CA PRO A 146 -2.33 -7.83 20.67
C PRO A 146 -3.34 -8.15 19.55
N SER A 147 -4.32 -9.02 19.84
CA SER A 147 -5.36 -9.42 18.88
C SER A 147 -6.15 -8.22 18.34
N GLU A 148 -6.42 -7.21 19.15
CA GLU A 148 -7.10 -5.96 18.73
C GLU A 148 -6.37 -5.27 17.58
N LEU A 149 -5.02 -5.25 17.58
CA LEU A 149 -4.24 -4.67 16.49
C LEU A 149 -4.32 -5.53 15.21
N VAL A 150 -4.39 -6.85 15.36
CA VAL A 150 -4.55 -7.77 14.23
C VAL A 150 -5.92 -7.58 13.58
N ASP A 151 -6.99 -7.56 14.37
CA ASP A 151 -8.37 -7.37 13.88
C ASP A 151 -8.55 -6.01 13.21
N ARG A 152 -7.98 -4.96 13.80
CA ARG A 152 -7.94 -3.63 13.19
C ARG A 152 -7.20 -3.64 11.85
N THR A 153 -6.09 -4.35 11.76
CA THR A 153 -5.29 -4.47 10.53
C THR A 153 -6.08 -5.15 9.42
N ILE A 154 -6.74 -6.26 9.74
CA ILE A 154 -7.60 -6.98 8.80
C ILE A 154 -8.73 -6.06 8.30
N SER A 155 -9.40 -5.37 9.21
CA SER A 155 -10.49 -4.44 8.88
C SER A 155 -10.03 -3.31 7.95
N ILE A 156 -8.84 -2.73 8.17
CA ILE A 156 -8.27 -1.70 7.29
C ILE A 156 -8.05 -2.24 5.88
N ILE A 157 -7.45 -3.42 5.75
CA ILE A 157 -7.13 -4.02 4.46
C ILE A 157 -8.41 -4.33 3.68
N PHE A 158 -9.39 -4.98 4.32
CA PHE A 158 -10.68 -5.28 3.70
C PHE A 158 -11.42 -4.02 3.26
N ALA A 159 -11.53 -3.02 4.13
CA ALA A 159 -12.15 -1.74 3.80
C ALA A 159 -11.45 -1.07 2.61
N SER A 160 -10.11 -1.09 2.56
CA SER A 160 -9.34 -0.53 1.46
C SER A 160 -9.65 -1.21 0.13
N VAL A 161 -9.68 -2.56 0.12
CA VAL A 161 -9.98 -3.34 -1.10
C VAL A 161 -11.41 -3.05 -1.59
N ILE A 162 -12.39 -2.99 -0.67
CA ILE A 162 -13.78 -2.68 -1.01
C ILE A 162 -13.89 -1.27 -1.61
N ILE A 163 -13.27 -0.27 -0.98
CA ILE A 163 -13.32 1.13 -1.46
C ILE A 163 -12.69 1.24 -2.84
N ILE A 164 -11.51 0.62 -3.06
CA ILE A 164 -10.86 0.59 -4.38
C ILE A 164 -11.79 -0.04 -5.41
N GLY A 165 -12.40 -1.20 -5.10
CA GLY A 165 -13.31 -1.89 -6.00
C GLY A 165 -14.54 -1.06 -6.35
N VAL A 166 -15.16 -0.41 -5.36
CA VAL A 166 -16.34 0.45 -5.56
C VAL A 166 -16.00 1.66 -6.44
N ILE A 167 -14.91 2.37 -6.16
CA ILE A 167 -14.51 3.53 -6.95
C ILE A 167 -14.11 3.13 -8.37
N THR A 168 -13.34 2.05 -8.54
CA THR A 168 -13.00 1.53 -9.88
C THR A 168 -14.27 1.15 -10.66
N GLY A 169 -15.21 0.46 -10.03
CA GLY A 169 -16.49 0.12 -10.62
C GLY A 169 -17.30 1.35 -11.03
N ALA A 170 -17.33 2.37 -10.17
CA ALA A 170 -17.98 3.64 -10.49
C ALA A 170 -17.32 4.37 -11.66
N LEU A 171 -15.98 4.41 -11.73
CA LEU A 171 -15.27 4.99 -12.88
C LEU A 171 -15.65 4.31 -14.20
N LEU A 172 -15.79 2.99 -14.20
CA LEU A 172 -16.20 2.22 -15.38
C LEU A 172 -17.67 2.49 -15.77
N LEU A 173 -18.57 2.65 -14.80
CA LEU A 173 -19.97 2.98 -15.07
C LEU A 173 -20.14 4.36 -15.72
N PHE A 174 -19.28 5.32 -15.38
CA PHE A 174 -19.29 6.66 -15.96
C PHE A 174 -18.37 6.80 -17.19
N SER A 175 -17.76 5.70 -17.65
CA SER A 175 -17.01 5.68 -18.91
C SER A 175 -18.00 5.77 -20.07
N THR A 176 -17.75 6.73 -20.97
CA THR A 176 -18.55 6.96 -22.19
C THR A 176 -17.94 6.31 -23.42
N SER A 177 -16.96 5.42 -23.24
CA SER A 177 -16.24 4.80 -24.35
C SER A 177 -17.13 3.87 -25.17
N GLU A 178 -17.47 4.32 -26.37
CA GLU A 178 -18.05 3.51 -27.45
C GLU A 178 -16.93 2.85 -28.28
N GLY A 179 -16.17 1.93 -27.67
CA GLY A 179 -15.01 1.33 -28.34
C GLY A 179 -15.11 -0.19 -28.50
N ALA A 180 -14.20 -0.75 -29.32
CA ALA A 180 -14.02 -2.18 -29.46
C ALA A 180 -13.65 -2.83 -28.10
N THR A 181 -13.95 -4.12 -27.93
CA THR A 181 -13.75 -4.87 -26.68
C THR A 181 -12.31 -4.77 -26.14
N LEU A 182 -11.31 -4.66 -27.00
CA LEU A 182 -9.90 -4.49 -26.62
C LEU A 182 -9.65 -3.12 -25.98
N ALA A 183 -10.22 -2.04 -26.51
CA ALA A 183 -10.13 -0.70 -25.92
C ALA A 183 -10.72 -0.66 -24.51
N LYS A 184 -11.87 -1.30 -24.30
CA LYS A 184 -12.51 -1.42 -22.98
C LYS A 184 -11.67 -2.19 -21.94
N ARG A 185 -10.90 -3.19 -22.38
CA ARG A 185 -9.96 -3.92 -21.48
C ARG A 185 -8.78 -3.05 -21.07
N THR A 186 -8.25 -2.26 -21.98
CA THR A 186 -7.15 -1.32 -21.68
C THR A 186 -7.64 -0.24 -20.71
N GLU A 187 -8.82 0.33 -20.92
CA GLU A 187 -9.44 1.27 -19.98
C GLU A 187 -9.62 0.71 -18.59
N PHE A 188 -10.03 -0.57 -18.47
CA PHE A 188 -10.15 -1.21 -17.16
C PHE A 188 -8.81 -1.22 -16.39
N VAL A 189 -7.71 -1.55 -17.08
CA VAL A 189 -6.37 -1.55 -16.48
C VAL A 189 -5.94 -0.13 -16.12
N GLU A 190 -6.22 0.86 -16.97
CA GLU A 190 -5.92 2.27 -16.72
C GLU A 190 -6.69 2.79 -15.49
N TYR A 191 -7.99 2.52 -15.38
CA TYR A 191 -8.81 2.97 -14.26
C TYR A 191 -8.45 2.31 -12.93
N ILE A 192 -8.18 1.00 -12.93
CA ILE A 192 -7.71 0.33 -11.72
C ILE A 192 -6.35 0.87 -11.28
N PHE A 193 -5.44 1.13 -12.22
CA PHE A 193 -4.14 1.72 -11.93
C PHE A 193 -4.27 3.12 -11.32
N GLU A 194 -5.10 3.97 -11.92
CA GLU A 194 -5.38 5.32 -11.43
C GLU A 194 -5.99 5.31 -10.03
N THR A 195 -6.94 4.39 -9.77
CA THR A 195 -7.57 4.25 -8.46
C THR A 195 -6.57 3.81 -7.38
N PHE A 196 -5.70 2.83 -7.68
CA PHE A 196 -4.64 2.42 -6.76
C PHE A 196 -3.63 3.54 -6.52
N SER A 197 -3.24 4.27 -7.56
CA SER A 197 -2.32 5.40 -7.46
C SER A 197 -2.92 6.52 -6.61
N ALA A 198 -4.20 6.83 -6.80
CA ALA A 198 -4.93 7.82 -6.01
C ALA A 198 -5.04 7.39 -4.55
N PHE A 199 -5.43 6.13 -4.27
CA PHE A 199 -5.52 5.57 -2.93
C PHE A 199 -4.17 5.56 -2.21
N GLY A 200 -3.12 5.11 -2.89
CA GLY A 200 -1.75 5.10 -2.37
C GLY A 200 -1.16 6.50 -2.23
N THR A 201 -1.82 7.54 -2.79
CA THR A 201 -1.27 8.91 -2.95
C THR A 201 0.10 8.89 -3.63
N VAL A 202 0.25 8.03 -4.64
CA VAL A 202 1.53 7.77 -5.32
C VAL A 202 1.81 8.83 -6.39
N GLY A 203 0.83 9.12 -7.25
CA GLY A 203 0.96 10.10 -8.32
C GLY A 203 1.46 9.52 -9.66
N LEU A 204 1.60 8.20 -9.78
CA LEU A 204 1.84 7.55 -11.07
C LEU A 204 0.52 7.45 -11.86
N SER A 205 0.59 7.60 -13.18
CA SER A 205 -0.56 7.47 -14.09
C SER A 205 -0.16 6.78 -15.39
N MET A 206 -1.09 6.04 -15.96
CA MET A 206 -0.97 5.48 -17.32
C MET A 206 -1.47 6.48 -18.39
N GLY A 207 -1.65 7.77 -18.03
CA GLY A 207 -2.09 8.81 -18.96
C GLY A 207 -3.61 8.91 -19.13
N VAL A 208 -4.41 8.30 -18.26
CA VAL A 208 -5.87 8.36 -18.33
C VAL A 208 -6.43 9.65 -17.72
N THR A 209 -5.75 10.25 -16.74
CA THR A 209 -6.23 11.43 -15.99
C THR A 209 -6.75 12.58 -16.86
N PRO A 210 -6.09 13.00 -17.96
CA PRO A 210 -6.61 14.06 -18.83
C PRO A 210 -7.90 13.69 -19.58
N ARG A 211 -8.14 12.38 -19.77
CA ARG A 211 -9.31 11.84 -20.49
C ARG A 211 -10.54 11.64 -19.62
N LEU A 212 -10.38 11.73 -18.28
CA LEU A 212 -11.47 11.59 -17.33
C LEU A 212 -12.48 12.74 -17.48
N ASN A 213 -13.77 12.40 -17.42
CA ASN A 213 -14.83 13.37 -17.29
C ASN A 213 -14.84 13.99 -15.87
N ASP A 214 -15.61 15.07 -15.68
CA ASP A 214 -15.58 15.80 -14.41
C ASP A 214 -16.07 14.94 -13.23
N MET A 215 -17.08 14.07 -13.45
CA MET A 215 -17.57 13.16 -12.41
C MET A 215 -16.50 12.15 -12.00
N GLN A 216 -15.77 11.58 -12.96
CA GLN A 216 -14.66 10.67 -12.69
C GLN A 216 -13.51 11.38 -11.96
N LYS A 217 -13.19 12.64 -12.31
CA LYS A 217 -12.20 13.46 -11.59
C LYS A 217 -12.59 13.65 -10.12
N TYR A 218 -13.87 13.96 -9.83
CA TYR A 218 -14.35 14.07 -8.44
C TYR A 218 -14.19 12.75 -7.69
N MET A 219 -14.44 11.60 -8.31
CA MET A 219 -14.22 10.30 -7.68
C MET A 219 -12.74 10.05 -7.36
N ILE A 220 -11.83 10.41 -8.25
CA ILE A 220 -10.39 10.29 -8.01
C ILE A 220 -9.95 11.24 -6.87
N ILE A 221 -10.45 12.49 -6.82
CA ILE A 221 -10.18 13.43 -5.72
C ILE A 221 -10.66 12.84 -4.40
N LEU A 222 -11.87 12.29 -4.36
CA LEU A 222 -12.40 11.62 -3.17
C LEU A 222 -11.49 10.44 -2.74
N MET A 223 -11.03 9.65 -3.72
CA MET A 223 -10.13 8.52 -3.47
C MET A 223 -8.78 8.97 -2.89
N MET A 224 -8.19 10.04 -3.42
CA MET A 224 -6.96 10.64 -2.86
C MET A 224 -7.15 11.06 -1.40
N PHE A 225 -8.30 11.66 -1.08
CA PHE A 225 -8.63 12.09 0.28
C PHE A 225 -8.79 10.89 1.22
N ILE A 226 -9.54 9.85 0.80
CA ILE A 226 -9.74 8.60 1.56
C ILE A 226 -8.40 7.91 1.82
N GLY A 227 -7.57 7.79 0.79
CA GLY A 227 -6.24 7.17 0.89
C GLY A 227 -5.29 7.91 1.83
N ARG A 228 -5.39 9.24 1.88
CA ARG A 228 -4.56 10.09 2.74
C ARG A 228 -4.94 10.00 4.21
N VAL A 229 -6.24 10.12 4.51
CA VAL A 229 -6.77 10.09 5.89
C VAL A 229 -6.75 8.68 6.44
N GLY A 230 -6.91 7.68 5.57
CA GLY A 230 -7.05 6.27 5.91
C GLY A 230 -8.51 5.85 6.12
N PRO A 231 -8.90 4.69 5.56
CA PRO A 231 -10.30 4.25 5.52
C PRO A 231 -10.90 4.07 6.92
N LEU A 232 -10.12 3.60 7.88
CA LEU A 232 -10.62 3.37 9.24
C LEU A 232 -10.81 4.68 10.01
N THR A 233 -9.97 5.68 9.80
CA THR A 233 -10.11 7.00 10.45
C THR A 233 -11.39 7.68 9.97
N LEU A 234 -11.72 7.57 8.68
CA LEU A 234 -12.99 8.05 8.15
C LEU A 234 -14.18 7.29 8.71
N ALA A 235 -14.08 5.95 8.81
CA ALA A 235 -15.14 5.14 9.42
C ALA A 235 -15.37 5.52 10.89
N PHE A 236 -14.33 5.76 11.67
CA PHE A 236 -14.46 6.21 13.06
C PHE A 236 -14.98 7.64 13.18
N ALA A 237 -14.59 8.55 12.29
CA ALA A 237 -15.13 9.93 12.28
C ALA A 237 -16.64 9.93 12.01
N TRP A 238 -17.12 9.02 11.16
CA TRP A 238 -18.55 8.84 10.87
C TRP A 238 -19.27 8.11 12.01
N TYR A 239 -18.65 7.12 12.63
CA TYR A 239 -19.22 6.26 13.67
C TYR A 239 -18.78 6.71 15.07
N SER A 240 -18.76 8.04 15.34
CA SER A 240 -18.51 8.55 16.67
C SER A 240 -19.71 8.27 17.57
N HIS A 241 -19.91 7.03 18.03
CA HIS A 241 -20.68 6.82 19.28
C HIS A 241 -20.60 5.40 19.87
N ARG A 242 -20.35 5.39 21.18
CA ARG A 242 -20.69 4.38 22.21
C ARG A 242 -20.31 2.93 21.92
N LYS A 243 -19.21 2.51 22.50
CA LYS A 243 -19.00 1.09 22.87
C LYS A 243 -20.19 0.63 23.73
N LYS A 244 -21.26 0.14 23.11
CA LYS A 244 -22.18 -0.79 23.75
C LYS A 244 -21.50 -2.15 23.61
N SER A 245 -20.83 -2.60 24.64
CA SER A 245 -20.38 -3.98 24.76
C SER A 245 -21.60 -4.84 25.09
N ILE A 246 -22.38 -5.17 24.05
CA ILE A 246 -23.42 -6.20 24.15
C ILE A 246 -22.73 -7.46 23.62
N THR A 247 -22.48 -8.42 24.50
CA THR A 247 -22.02 -9.77 24.17
C THR A 247 -23.26 -10.65 24.04
N TYR A 248 -23.48 -11.23 22.87
CA TYR A 248 -24.48 -12.27 22.65
C TYR A 248 -23.85 -13.65 22.91
N ALA A 249 -24.72 -14.68 23.11
CA ALA A 249 -24.23 -16.05 23.21
C ALA A 249 -23.48 -16.46 21.94
N GLU A 250 -22.34 -17.12 22.12
CA GLU A 250 -21.50 -17.59 21.01
C GLU A 250 -22.15 -18.82 20.35
N GLU A 251 -22.32 -18.77 19.05
CA GLU A 251 -22.78 -19.89 18.22
C GLU A 251 -21.68 -20.24 17.21
N THR A 252 -21.36 -21.53 17.12
CA THR A 252 -20.30 -22.02 16.21
C THR A 252 -20.84 -22.14 14.80
N ILE A 253 -20.23 -21.41 13.85
CA ILE A 253 -20.48 -21.51 12.41
C ILE A 253 -19.32 -22.28 11.77
N MET A 254 -19.62 -23.29 10.96
CA MET A 254 -18.58 -24.00 10.19
C MET A 254 -18.01 -23.06 9.14
N VAL A 255 -16.72 -22.86 9.19
CA VAL A 255 -15.92 -22.18 8.14
C VAL A 255 -15.08 -23.26 7.50
N GLY A 256 -15.24 -23.45 6.18
CA GLY A 256 -14.58 -24.51 5.40
C GLY A 256 -13.06 -24.48 5.42
#